data_78679e00c1ff3ae779e9acd925da33d1
#
_entry.id   78679e00c1ff3ae779e9acd925da33d1
#
_cell.length_a   1.000
_cell.length_b   1.000
_cell.length_c   1.000
_cell.angle_alpha   90.00
_cell.angle_beta   90.00
_cell.angle_gamma   90.00
#
_symmetry.space_group_name_H-M   'P 1'
#
loop_
_entity.id
_entity.type
_entity.pdbx_description
1 polymer ?
#
loop_
_entity_poly.entity_id
_entity_poly.type
_entity_poly.pdbx_seq_one_letter_code
_entity_poly.pdbx_strand_id
1 'polypeptide(L)'
;DRQEDGEPGRLVVPTLERLRTPSYGGAMSRLPLFPLGTVLFPGGRLPLRLFEPRYLELLSYLSRRPEGDRRFGVVAIRRGHEVGDERLPELESVGTAALLTAAVRGVGGPTGVTFAIDSVGGQRMRIVEVIEDEKPYLVGEVAWLEYAPVAPEALAQAAARAREAFDAFVLAATGQPPPRDAVADAIPPERLAYE
;
A
#
# COMPACT_ATOMS: atom_id res chain seq x y z
N ASP A 1 -9.80 14.73 41.34
CA ASP A 1 -9.28 15.35 40.10
C ASP A 1 -8.07 14.57 39.66
N ARG A 2 -8.29 13.53 38.87
CA ARG A 2 -7.22 12.72 38.27
C ARG A 2 -7.18 13.05 36.78
N GLN A 3 -6.15 13.73 36.42
CA GLN A 3 -5.74 14.01 35.06
C GLN A 3 -5.29 12.67 34.42
N GLU A 4 -6.07 12.12 33.54
CA GLU A 4 -5.67 10.98 32.72
C GLU A 4 -4.71 11.50 31.62
N ASP A 5 -3.43 11.28 31.83
CA ASP A 5 -2.41 11.48 30.83
C ASP A 5 -2.62 10.47 29.69
N GLY A 6 -3.23 10.92 28.60
CA GLY A 6 -3.44 10.12 27.40
C GLY A 6 -2.10 9.76 26.77
N GLU A 7 -1.69 8.51 26.86
CA GLU A 7 -0.60 7.96 26.07
C GLU A 7 -0.86 8.20 24.56
N PRO A 8 0.15 8.63 23.77
CA PRO A 8 -0.01 8.78 22.34
C PRO A 8 -0.32 7.42 21.74
N GLY A 9 -1.48 7.33 21.08
CA GLY A 9 -2.14 6.13 20.61
C GLY A 9 -1.22 5.07 20.03
N ARG A 10 -1.12 3.97 20.75
CA ARG A 10 -0.47 2.74 20.33
C ARG A 10 -1.13 2.27 19.03
N LEU A 11 -0.38 2.32 17.92
CA LEU A 11 -0.81 1.80 16.63
C LEU A 11 -1.18 0.32 16.80
N VAL A 12 -2.46 0.02 16.77
CA VAL A 12 -2.94 -1.36 16.71
C VAL A 12 -2.70 -1.83 15.29
N VAL A 13 -1.65 -2.60 15.08
CA VAL A 13 -1.43 -3.29 13.81
C VAL A 13 -2.60 -4.28 13.64
N PRO A 14 -3.44 -4.13 12.61
CA PRO A 14 -4.54 -5.06 12.43
C PRO A 14 -3.99 -6.47 12.22
N THR A 15 -4.50 -7.41 13.00
CA THR A 15 -4.20 -8.84 12.83
C THR A 15 -4.55 -9.25 11.41
N LEU A 16 -3.73 -10.11 10.80
CA LEU A 16 -3.86 -10.61 9.43
C LEU A 16 -5.25 -11.13 9.04
N GLU A 17 -6.03 -11.56 10.01
CA GLU A 17 -7.42 -12.00 9.83
C GLU A 17 -8.34 -10.91 9.28
N ARG A 18 -8.09 -9.63 9.61
CA ARG A 18 -8.84 -8.49 9.05
C ARG A 18 -8.43 -8.13 7.63
N LEU A 19 -7.30 -8.64 7.15
CA LEU A 19 -6.83 -8.49 5.77
C LEU A 19 -7.38 -9.59 4.84
N ARG A 20 -8.17 -10.53 5.37
CA ARG A 20 -8.94 -11.44 4.53
C ARG A 20 -9.89 -10.62 3.69
N THR A 21 -9.43 -10.27 2.50
CA THR A 21 -10.30 -9.77 1.45
C THR A 21 -11.33 -10.84 1.16
N PRO A 22 -12.62 -10.51 1.06
CA PRO A 22 -13.57 -11.41 0.44
C PRO A 22 -12.96 -11.87 -0.88
N SER A 23 -12.96 -13.17 -1.15
CA SER A 23 -12.55 -13.70 -2.45
C SER A 23 -13.49 -13.13 -3.51
N TYR A 24 -13.07 -12.07 -4.16
CA TYR A 24 -13.78 -11.51 -5.30
C TYR A 24 -13.39 -12.32 -6.53
N GLY A 25 -13.80 -13.58 -6.58
CA GLY A 25 -13.59 -14.42 -7.75
C GLY A 25 -14.12 -13.72 -9.00
N GLY A 26 -13.23 -13.24 -9.86
CA GLY A 26 -13.55 -12.74 -11.19
C GLY A 26 -14.36 -11.45 -11.29
N ALA A 27 -14.80 -10.84 -10.19
CA ALA A 27 -15.58 -9.61 -10.22
C ALA A 27 -14.70 -8.38 -10.48
N MET A 28 -15.09 -7.57 -11.45
CA MET A 28 -14.53 -6.26 -11.67
C MET A 28 -14.98 -5.30 -10.56
N SER A 29 -14.10 -4.42 -10.14
CA SER A 29 -14.39 -3.43 -9.10
C SER A 29 -13.83 -2.08 -9.48
N ARG A 30 -14.55 -1.01 -9.11
CA ARG A 30 -14.03 0.35 -9.22
C ARG A 30 -13.25 0.71 -7.95
N LEU A 31 -12.03 1.17 -8.14
CA LEU A 31 -11.13 1.52 -7.05
C LEU A 31 -10.44 2.86 -7.33
N PRO A 32 -10.39 3.78 -6.36
CA PRO A 32 -9.52 4.94 -6.45
C PRO A 32 -8.08 4.50 -6.64
N LEU A 33 -7.33 5.15 -7.52
CA LEU A 33 -5.92 4.83 -7.78
C LEU A 33 -5.01 5.91 -7.17
N PHE A 34 -3.90 5.44 -6.65
CA PHE A 34 -2.83 6.27 -6.10
C PHE A 34 -1.51 5.89 -6.79
N PRO A 35 -1.13 6.62 -7.85
CA PRO A 35 0.13 6.42 -8.53
C PRO A 35 1.32 6.81 -7.65
N LEU A 36 2.34 5.97 -7.60
CA LEU A 36 3.57 6.20 -6.86
C LEU A 36 4.79 5.75 -7.67
N GLY A 37 5.96 6.32 -7.42
CA GLY A 37 7.23 5.85 -7.96
C GLY A 37 7.76 4.57 -7.29
N THR A 38 6.96 3.92 -6.45
CA THR A 38 7.33 2.72 -5.73
C THR A 38 6.27 1.62 -5.84
N VAL A 39 6.66 0.39 -5.53
CA VAL A 39 5.78 -0.78 -5.53
C VAL A 39 5.36 -1.10 -4.11
N LEU A 40 4.06 -1.33 -3.91
CA LEU A 40 3.53 -1.85 -2.66
C LEU A 40 3.30 -3.36 -2.77
N PHE A 41 3.92 -4.11 -1.88
CA PHE A 41 3.69 -5.54 -1.78
C PHE A 41 2.53 -5.86 -0.82
N PRO A 42 1.80 -6.97 -1.03
CA PRO A 42 0.85 -7.48 -0.06
C PRO A 42 1.48 -7.65 1.33
N GLY A 43 0.78 -7.16 2.37
CA GLY A 43 1.31 -7.11 3.73
C GLY A 43 2.33 -6.01 4.01
N GLY A 44 2.85 -5.34 2.98
CA GLY A 44 3.75 -4.21 3.12
C GLY A 44 3.08 -3.01 3.76
N ARG A 45 3.80 -2.27 4.60
CA ARG A 45 3.34 -0.99 5.15
C ARG A 45 3.66 0.13 4.19
N LEU A 46 2.73 1.06 4.06
CA LEU A 46 2.89 2.26 3.22
C LEU A 46 2.49 3.50 4.03
N PRO A 47 3.45 4.13 4.72
CA PRO A 47 3.23 5.45 5.30
C PRO A 47 3.31 6.51 4.19
N LEU A 48 2.33 7.40 4.13
CA LEU A 48 2.29 8.50 3.16
C LEU A 48 1.98 9.82 3.86
N ARG A 49 2.44 10.91 3.24
CA ARG A 49 2.07 12.27 3.62
C ARG A 49 1.27 12.91 2.51
N LEU A 50 0.00 13.17 2.78
CA LEU A 50 -0.93 13.76 1.84
C LEU A 50 -0.97 15.27 2.02
N PHE A 51 -0.78 16.03 0.94
CA PHE A 51 -0.87 17.50 0.91
C PHE A 51 -1.50 18.01 -0.38
N GLU A 52 -1.60 17.17 -1.42
CA GLU A 52 -2.23 17.53 -2.68
C GLU A 52 -3.76 17.51 -2.54
N PRO A 53 -4.48 18.51 -3.08
CA PRO A 53 -5.94 18.56 -3.00
C PRO A 53 -6.64 17.28 -3.46
N ARG A 54 -6.17 16.67 -4.55
CA ARG A 54 -6.74 15.42 -5.09
C ARG A 54 -6.67 14.27 -4.08
N TYR A 55 -5.59 14.15 -3.33
CA TYR A 55 -5.42 13.08 -2.35
C TYR A 55 -6.06 13.41 -1.00
N LEU A 56 -6.24 14.69 -0.68
CA LEU A 56 -7.07 15.10 0.46
C LEU A 56 -8.55 14.75 0.21
N GLU A 57 -9.03 14.91 -1.03
CA GLU A 57 -10.38 14.48 -1.41
C GLU A 57 -10.51 12.95 -1.39
N LEU A 58 -9.50 12.22 -1.88
CA LEU A 58 -9.45 10.76 -1.75
C LEU A 58 -9.54 10.32 -0.28
N LEU A 59 -8.77 10.94 0.62
CA LEU A 59 -8.82 10.64 2.05
C LEU A 59 -10.20 10.93 2.63
N SER A 60 -10.82 12.05 2.26
CA SER A 60 -12.19 12.39 2.64
C SER A 60 -13.20 11.33 2.18
N TYR A 61 -13.07 10.85 0.95
CA TYR A 61 -13.88 9.76 0.44
C TYR A 61 -13.70 8.47 1.24
N LEU A 62 -12.45 8.05 1.48
CA LEU A 62 -12.14 6.83 2.22
C LEU A 62 -12.62 6.89 3.68
N SER A 63 -12.51 8.05 4.32
CA SER A 63 -12.90 8.23 5.72
C SER A 63 -14.41 8.04 5.96
N ARG A 64 -15.22 8.24 4.93
CA ARG A 64 -16.69 8.01 4.98
C ARG A 64 -17.07 6.53 4.80
N ARG A 65 -16.13 5.66 4.46
CA ARG A 65 -16.39 4.22 4.27
C ARG A 65 -16.15 3.45 5.56
N PRO A 66 -16.79 2.29 5.73
CA PRO A 66 -16.45 1.37 6.81
C PRO A 66 -14.93 1.04 6.80
N GLU A 67 -14.34 0.81 7.96
CA GLU A 67 -12.89 0.61 8.09
C GLU A 67 -12.32 -0.47 7.16
N GLY A 68 -13.03 -1.60 7.00
CA GLY A 68 -12.62 -2.68 6.10
C GLY A 68 -12.70 -2.34 4.61
N ASP A 69 -13.41 -1.25 4.25
CA ASP A 69 -13.64 -0.83 2.86
C ASP A 69 -12.85 0.42 2.47
N ARG A 70 -11.98 0.93 3.33
CA ARG A 70 -11.13 2.10 3.08
C ARG A 70 -9.96 1.74 2.17
N ARG A 71 -10.26 1.26 0.96
CA ARG A 71 -9.27 0.73 0.02
C ARG A 71 -9.03 1.66 -1.14
N PHE A 72 -7.76 1.71 -1.57
CA PHE A 72 -7.31 2.40 -2.77
C PHE A 72 -6.21 1.58 -3.46
N GLY A 73 -6.10 1.69 -4.77
CA GLY A 73 -5.11 0.95 -5.54
C GLY A 73 -3.80 1.72 -5.62
N VAL A 74 -2.74 1.17 -5.06
CA VAL A 74 -1.38 1.66 -5.27
C VAL A 74 -0.81 1.02 -6.52
N VAL A 75 -0.33 1.85 -7.43
CA VAL A 75 0.20 1.43 -8.73
C VAL A 75 1.48 2.19 -9.06
N ALA A 76 2.49 1.47 -9.55
CA ALA A 76 3.75 2.09 -9.91
C ALA A 76 3.63 2.94 -11.18
N ILE A 77 4.26 4.10 -11.19
CA ILE A 77 4.40 4.97 -12.35
C ILE A 77 5.55 4.43 -13.20
N ARG A 78 5.25 4.06 -14.45
CA ARG A 78 6.27 3.65 -15.42
C ARG A 78 6.94 4.85 -16.08
N ARG A 79 6.17 5.88 -16.40
CA ARG A 79 6.63 7.17 -16.93
C ARG A 79 5.76 8.31 -16.41
N GLY A 80 6.37 9.42 -16.06
CA GLY A 80 5.72 10.59 -15.47
C GLY A 80 6.19 10.86 -14.06
N HIS A 81 5.50 11.73 -13.34
CA HIS A 81 5.85 12.14 -11.99
C HIS A 81 4.66 11.95 -11.05
N GLU A 82 4.95 11.76 -9.77
CA GLU A 82 3.94 11.65 -8.72
C GLU A 82 3.20 12.96 -8.45
N VAL A 83 3.88 14.08 -8.64
CA VAL A 83 3.42 15.42 -8.24
C VAL A 83 3.45 16.37 -9.44
N GLY A 84 2.38 17.15 -9.60
CA GLY A 84 2.39 18.35 -10.44
C GLY A 84 2.29 18.14 -11.95
N ASP A 85 2.08 16.92 -12.44
CA ASP A 85 1.90 16.68 -13.86
C ASP A 85 0.40 16.68 -14.21
N GLU A 86 0.00 17.55 -15.15
CA GLU A 86 -1.39 17.60 -15.67
C GLU A 86 -1.71 16.42 -16.59
N ARG A 87 -0.69 15.66 -17.03
CA ARG A 87 -0.86 14.48 -17.88
C ARG A 87 -1.03 13.24 -17.02
N LEU A 88 -1.92 12.36 -17.49
CA LEU A 88 -2.05 11.04 -16.88
C LEU A 88 -0.71 10.31 -16.98
N PRO A 89 -0.11 9.89 -15.85
CA PRO A 89 1.13 9.13 -15.88
C PRO A 89 0.88 7.76 -16.54
N GLU A 90 1.88 7.24 -17.24
CA GLU A 90 1.85 5.83 -17.66
C GLU A 90 2.01 4.95 -16.43
N LEU A 91 0.99 4.15 -16.16
CA LEU A 91 0.94 3.27 -15.02
C LEU A 91 1.35 1.84 -15.38
N GLU A 92 1.91 1.12 -14.43
CA GLU A 92 2.03 -0.32 -14.54
C GLU A 92 0.64 -0.97 -14.53
N SER A 93 0.51 -2.09 -15.21
CA SER A 93 -0.79 -2.77 -15.35
C SER A 93 -1.21 -3.52 -14.06
N VAL A 94 -0.27 -3.78 -13.17
CA VAL A 94 -0.51 -4.49 -11.90
C VAL A 94 -0.14 -3.60 -10.73
N GLY A 95 -1.01 -3.57 -9.75
CA GLY A 95 -0.82 -2.86 -8.49
C GLY A 95 -1.33 -3.67 -7.31
N THR A 96 -1.33 -3.03 -6.15
CA THR A 96 -1.81 -3.62 -4.88
C THR A 96 -2.87 -2.71 -4.26
N ALA A 97 -4.00 -3.27 -3.89
CA ALA A 97 -5.00 -2.55 -3.10
C ALA A 97 -4.48 -2.35 -1.68
N ALA A 98 -4.34 -1.09 -1.28
CA ALA A 98 -3.96 -0.71 0.08
C ALA A 98 -5.21 -0.48 0.93
N LEU A 99 -5.19 -0.92 2.17
CA LEU A 99 -6.18 -0.60 3.19
C LEU A 99 -5.65 0.54 4.06
N LEU A 100 -6.36 1.65 4.11
CA LEU A 100 -6.08 2.76 5.03
C LEU A 100 -6.34 2.31 6.47
N THR A 101 -5.32 2.37 7.32
CA THR A 101 -5.39 1.93 8.72
C THR A 101 -5.39 3.08 9.71
N ALA A 102 -4.72 4.19 9.37
CA ALA A 102 -4.68 5.38 10.22
C ALA A 102 -4.56 6.65 9.38
N ALA A 103 -5.04 7.76 9.92
CA ALA A 103 -4.84 9.09 9.36
C ALA A 103 -4.72 10.11 10.51
N VAL A 104 -3.66 10.91 10.49
CA VAL A 104 -3.40 11.95 11.49
C VAL A 104 -3.25 13.28 10.77
N ARG A 105 -4.05 14.25 11.18
CA ARG A 105 -3.99 15.60 10.63
C ARG A 105 -2.76 16.33 11.12
N GLY A 106 -2.07 17.00 10.20
CA GLY A 106 -0.95 17.90 10.48
C GLY A 106 -1.18 19.27 9.86
N VAL A 107 -0.23 20.17 10.10
CA VAL A 107 -0.19 21.52 9.54
C VAL A 107 0.95 21.60 8.54
N GLY A 108 0.73 22.30 7.42
CA GLY A 108 1.74 22.53 6.37
C GLY A 108 1.21 22.21 4.98
N GLY A 109 2.11 22.21 4.00
CA GLY A 109 1.77 22.04 2.59
C GLY A 109 1.13 23.28 1.94
N PRO A 110 0.87 23.23 0.62
CA PRO A 110 0.31 24.37 -0.13
C PRO A 110 -1.08 24.82 0.32
N THR A 111 -1.87 23.89 0.87
CA THR A 111 -3.23 24.14 1.37
C THR A 111 -3.28 24.49 2.85
N GLY A 112 -2.14 24.54 3.55
CA GLY A 112 -2.06 24.72 5.01
C GLY A 112 -2.44 23.45 5.80
N VAL A 113 -2.86 22.38 5.14
CA VAL A 113 -3.30 21.13 5.77
C VAL A 113 -2.54 19.95 5.16
N THR A 114 -2.07 19.06 6.01
CA THR A 114 -1.49 17.77 5.59
C THR A 114 -2.10 16.65 6.40
N PHE A 115 -1.99 15.43 5.88
CA PHE A 115 -2.28 14.22 6.66
C PHE A 115 -1.13 13.24 6.54
N ALA A 116 -0.71 12.70 7.67
CA ALA A 116 0.10 11.50 7.70
C ALA A 116 -0.87 10.31 7.73
N ILE A 117 -0.74 9.39 6.78
CA ILE A 117 -1.56 8.18 6.73
C ILE A 117 -0.69 6.94 6.82
N ASP A 118 -1.23 5.91 7.42
CA ASP A 118 -0.69 4.55 7.36
C ASP A 118 -1.63 3.66 6.57
N SER A 119 -1.05 2.79 5.75
CA SER A 119 -1.80 1.83 4.95
C SER A 119 -1.06 0.50 4.90
N VAL A 120 -1.79 -0.57 4.64
CA VAL A 120 -1.23 -1.92 4.49
C VAL A 120 -1.66 -2.51 3.15
N GLY A 121 -0.71 -3.05 2.41
CA GLY A 121 -0.96 -3.75 1.15
C GLY A 121 -1.82 -4.99 1.36
N GLY A 122 -2.86 -5.11 0.56
CA GLY A 122 -3.77 -6.24 0.52
C GLY A 122 -3.58 -7.07 -0.75
N GLN A 123 -4.68 -7.38 -1.42
CA GLN A 123 -4.70 -8.18 -2.63
C GLN A 123 -4.12 -7.42 -3.83
N ARG A 124 -3.40 -8.13 -4.69
CA ARG A 124 -2.96 -7.59 -5.99
C ARG A 124 -4.16 -7.43 -6.93
N MET A 125 -4.04 -6.46 -7.81
CA MET A 125 -5.06 -6.17 -8.81
C MET A 125 -4.40 -5.86 -10.15
N ARG A 126 -5.15 -6.10 -11.24
CA ARG A 126 -4.80 -5.64 -12.58
C ARG A 126 -5.73 -4.50 -12.97
N ILE A 127 -5.16 -3.39 -13.42
CA ILE A 127 -5.94 -2.31 -14.00
C ILE A 127 -6.43 -2.78 -15.38
N VAL A 128 -7.74 -2.77 -15.54
CA VAL A 128 -8.40 -3.09 -16.82
C VAL A 128 -8.57 -1.80 -17.61
N GLU A 129 -9.02 -0.74 -16.95
CA GLU A 129 -9.25 0.57 -17.53
C GLU A 129 -9.07 1.66 -16.49
N VAL A 130 -8.52 2.79 -16.88
CA VAL A 130 -8.56 4.02 -16.07
C VAL A 130 -9.79 4.81 -16.51
N ILE A 131 -10.71 5.01 -15.59
CA ILE A 131 -11.99 5.67 -15.88
C ILE A 131 -11.81 7.18 -15.70
N GLU A 132 -12.19 7.94 -16.72
CA GLU A 132 -12.39 9.38 -16.56
C GLU A 132 -13.65 9.61 -15.71
N ASP A 133 -13.46 10.03 -14.48
CA ASP A 133 -14.51 10.35 -13.52
C ASP A 133 -14.40 11.85 -13.17
N GLU A 134 -15.48 12.43 -12.65
CA GLU A 134 -15.50 13.80 -12.13
C GLU A 134 -14.67 14.00 -10.85
N LYS A 135 -13.93 12.95 -10.45
CA LYS A 135 -13.06 12.98 -9.26
C LYS A 135 -11.72 13.64 -9.57
N PRO A 136 -11.14 14.37 -8.63
CA PRO A 136 -9.82 14.98 -8.81
C PRO A 136 -8.68 13.94 -8.74
N TYR A 137 -8.97 12.69 -8.35
CA TYR A 137 -8.04 11.55 -8.32
C TYR A 137 -8.45 10.50 -9.35
N LEU A 138 -7.50 9.67 -9.76
CA LEU A 138 -7.76 8.61 -10.72
C LEU A 138 -8.68 7.53 -10.14
N VAL A 139 -9.54 6.99 -10.98
CA VAL A 139 -10.36 5.82 -10.67
C VAL A 139 -10.07 4.75 -11.71
N GLY A 140 -9.88 3.50 -11.28
CA GLY A 140 -9.67 2.38 -12.18
C GLY A 140 -10.74 1.33 -12.04
N GLU A 141 -11.09 0.71 -13.17
CA GLU A 141 -11.74 -0.58 -13.18
C GLU A 141 -10.66 -1.64 -13.04
N VAL A 142 -10.77 -2.49 -12.02
CA VAL A 142 -9.71 -3.44 -11.67
C VAL A 142 -10.25 -4.86 -11.59
N ALA A 143 -9.44 -5.81 -12.04
CA ALA A 143 -9.63 -7.23 -11.83
C ALA A 143 -8.73 -7.71 -10.70
N TRP A 144 -9.29 -8.47 -9.75
CA TRP A 144 -8.53 -9.02 -8.64
C TRP A 144 -7.68 -10.20 -9.10
N LEU A 145 -6.41 -10.21 -8.68
CA LEU A 145 -5.50 -11.29 -8.99
C LEU A 145 -5.49 -12.31 -7.86
N GLU A 146 -5.77 -13.54 -8.19
CA GLU A 146 -5.63 -14.66 -7.27
C GLU A 146 -4.17 -15.14 -7.22
N TYR A 147 -3.79 -15.72 -6.08
CA TYR A 147 -2.50 -16.36 -5.93
C TYR A 147 -2.60 -17.81 -6.40
N ALA A 148 -1.73 -18.20 -7.30
CA ALA A 148 -1.58 -19.60 -7.61
C ALA A 148 -0.99 -20.36 -6.41
N PRO A 149 -1.48 -21.55 -6.07
CA PRO A 149 -0.85 -22.40 -5.07
C PRO A 149 0.62 -22.68 -5.47
N VAL A 150 1.53 -22.47 -4.55
CA VAL A 150 2.96 -22.74 -4.75
C VAL A 150 3.39 -23.86 -3.81
N ALA A 151 4.22 -24.78 -4.30
CA ALA A 151 4.77 -25.85 -3.48
C ALA A 151 5.61 -25.28 -2.33
N PRO A 152 5.46 -25.79 -1.08
CA PRO A 152 6.18 -25.24 0.07
C PRO A 152 7.70 -25.13 -0.12
N GLU A 153 8.30 -26.07 -0.83
CA GLU A 153 9.73 -26.09 -1.11
C GLU A 153 10.16 -24.95 -2.06
N ALA A 154 9.35 -24.70 -3.10
CA ALA A 154 9.61 -23.60 -4.02
C ALA A 154 9.43 -22.25 -3.32
N LEU A 155 8.43 -22.13 -2.44
CA LEU A 155 8.21 -20.94 -1.62
C LEU A 155 9.37 -20.68 -0.68
N ALA A 156 9.90 -21.72 0.01
CA ALA A 156 11.05 -21.59 0.88
C ALA A 156 12.31 -21.17 0.12
N GLN A 157 12.53 -21.71 -1.09
CA GLN A 157 13.65 -21.31 -1.94
C GLN A 157 13.53 -19.85 -2.40
N ALA A 158 12.34 -19.42 -2.81
CA ALA A 158 12.08 -18.03 -3.21
C ALA A 158 12.30 -17.07 -2.04
N ALA A 159 11.82 -17.41 -0.84
CA ALA A 159 12.04 -16.64 0.37
C ALA A 159 13.53 -16.52 0.74
N ALA A 160 14.31 -17.58 0.59
CA ALA A 160 15.75 -17.56 0.83
C ALA A 160 16.45 -16.62 -0.16
N ARG A 161 16.17 -16.71 -1.45
CA ARG A 161 16.74 -15.82 -2.48
C ARG A 161 16.36 -14.35 -2.23
N ALA A 162 15.11 -14.08 -1.86
CA ALA A 162 14.66 -12.73 -1.54
C ALA A 162 15.42 -12.15 -0.34
N ARG A 163 15.68 -12.96 0.68
CA ARG A 163 16.47 -12.56 1.85
C ARG A 163 17.92 -12.27 1.48
N GLU A 164 18.56 -13.12 0.71
CA GLU A 164 19.93 -12.90 0.23
C GLU A 164 20.05 -11.62 -0.60
N ALA A 165 19.08 -11.37 -1.49
CA ALA A 165 19.04 -10.16 -2.30
C ALA A 165 18.83 -8.90 -1.44
N PHE A 166 17.98 -8.96 -0.42
CA PHE A 166 17.76 -7.88 0.53
C PHE A 166 19.02 -7.59 1.35
N ASP A 167 19.69 -8.61 1.87
CA ASP A 167 20.92 -8.48 2.65
C ASP A 167 22.02 -7.83 1.81
N ALA A 168 22.18 -8.26 0.56
CA ALA A 168 23.13 -7.70 -0.38
C ALA A 168 22.81 -6.22 -0.70
N PHE A 169 21.54 -5.89 -0.90
CA PHE A 169 21.09 -4.52 -1.14
C PHE A 169 21.39 -3.61 0.05
N VAL A 170 21.02 -4.03 1.27
CA VAL A 170 21.26 -3.24 2.48
C VAL A 170 22.75 -3.02 2.70
N LEU A 171 23.56 -4.07 2.54
CA LEU A 171 25.02 -3.96 2.65
C LEU A 171 25.61 -2.97 1.62
N ALA A 172 25.15 -3.03 0.38
CA ALA A 172 25.60 -2.12 -0.68
C ALA A 172 25.17 -0.66 -0.42
N ALA A 173 23.96 -0.47 0.11
CA ALA A 173 23.39 0.87 0.35
C ALA A 173 23.93 1.54 1.63
N THR A 174 24.20 0.77 2.68
CA THR A 174 24.56 1.30 4.01
C THR A 174 26.00 1.01 4.44
N GLY A 175 26.70 0.12 3.75
CA GLY A 175 28.03 -0.38 4.15
C GLY A 175 27.99 -1.33 5.35
N GLN A 176 26.79 -1.68 5.86
CA GLN A 176 26.61 -2.56 7.02
C GLN A 176 25.58 -3.65 6.71
N PRO A 177 25.77 -4.87 7.24
CA PRO A 177 24.75 -5.91 7.10
C PRO A 177 23.47 -5.50 7.84
N PRO A 178 22.29 -5.94 7.35
CA PRO A 178 21.04 -5.66 8.05
C PRO A 178 21.08 -6.24 9.47
N PRO A 179 20.40 -5.58 10.44
CA PRO A 179 20.22 -6.15 11.77
C PRO A 179 19.57 -7.54 11.64
N ARG A 180 20.00 -8.51 12.46
CA ARG A 180 19.49 -9.90 12.41
C ARG A 180 17.95 -9.97 12.58
N ASP A 181 17.35 -8.96 13.18
CA ASP A 181 15.91 -8.85 13.45
C ASP A 181 15.17 -8.01 12.38
N ALA A 182 15.86 -7.41 11.42
CA ALA A 182 15.26 -6.51 10.43
C ALA A 182 14.36 -7.24 9.42
N VAL A 183 14.69 -8.50 9.14
CA VAL A 183 13.81 -9.44 8.42
C VAL A 183 13.45 -10.51 9.41
N ALA A 184 12.54 -10.18 10.31
CA ALA A 184 12.15 -11.09 11.38
C ALA A 184 11.75 -12.46 10.81
N ASP A 185 12.12 -13.52 11.53
CA ASP A 185 11.57 -14.88 11.35
C ASP A 185 10.02 -14.91 11.42
N ALA A 186 9.42 -13.75 11.69
CA ALA A 186 8.00 -13.48 11.76
C ALA A 186 7.31 -13.15 10.43
N ILE A 187 8.04 -12.98 9.31
CA ILE A 187 7.39 -12.84 8.01
C ILE A 187 7.22 -14.24 7.42
N PRO A 188 6.00 -14.76 7.38
CA PRO A 188 5.79 -16.09 6.82
C PRO A 188 6.28 -16.14 5.37
N PRO A 189 6.87 -17.26 4.92
CA PRO A 189 7.45 -17.40 3.58
C PRO A 189 6.53 -16.97 2.45
N GLU A 190 5.23 -17.18 2.59
CA GLU A 190 4.19 -16.76 1.66
C GLU A 190 4.09 -15.24 1.46
N ARG A 191 4.73 -14.46 2.33
CA ARG A 191 4.83 -13.00 2.21
C ARG A 191 6.14 -12.52 1.60
N LEU A 192 7.16 -13.35 1.61
CA LEU A 192 8.47 -13.02 1.04
C LEU A 192 8.58 -13.39 -0.44
N ALA A 193 7.74 -14.31 -0.91
CA ALA A 193 7.79 -14.85 -2.26
C ALA A 193 6.75 -14.20 -3.16
N TYR A 194 6.95 -12.94 -3.50
CA TYR A 194 6.21 -12.31 -4.58
C TYR A 194 7.19 -12.03 -5.73
N GLU A 195 7.12 -12.84 -6.76
CA GLU A 195 7.61 -12.53 -8.09
C GLU A 195 6.51 -11.86 -8.90
#